data_c08d46638b848eadac4e82320df2718c
#
_entry.id   c08d46638b848eadac4e82320df2718c
#
_cell.length_a   1.000
_cell.length_b   1.000
_cell.length_c   1.000
_cell.angle_alpha   90.00
_cell.angle_beta   90.00
_cell.angle_gamma   90.00
#
_symmetry.space_group_name_H-M   'P 1'
#
loop_
_entity.id
_entity.type
_entity.pdbx_description
1 polymer ?
#
loop_
_entity_poly.entity_id
_entity_poly.type
_entity_poly.pdbx_seq_one_letter_code
_entity_poly.pdbx_strand_id
1 'polypeptide(L)'
;PKKQGRAANLSGKRTEYTPAPQQGCTLFSEVMTMETFLFLLELAGTVAFAVSGAVLGIEKHMDIFGVGLRGITTAVGGGILRDLVVGLTPPRAFQDPIYLLVALGVSVVLFFPFVRRIIGRSKRVFDALMLIMDAAGLGIFTITGMNTATTLAGCTDPLLLVFVGLLTGTGGGVLRDILAGDMPYILRKHIYASASIAGGILYLLLRHLCNRNFHMKFFF
;
A
#
# COMPACT_ATOMS: atom_id res chain seq x y z
N PRO A 1 40.72 -23.34 72.88
CA PRO A 1 39.33 -23.54 72.87
C PRO A 1 38.78 -23.69 71.45
N LYS A 2 38.29 -24.92 71.24
CA LYS A 2 37.69 -25.37 69.98
C LYS A 2 36.33 -24.71 69.81
N LYS A 3 36.08 -24.11 68.60
CA LYS A 3 34.75 -23.85 68.14
C LYS A 3 34.46 -24.75 66.92
N GLN A 4 33.57 -25.70 67.13
CA GLN A 4 32.97 -26.54 66.14
C GLN A 4 32.10 -25.70 65.20
N GLY A 5 32.42 -25.74 63.92
CA GLY A 5 31.61 -25.17 62.85
C GLY A 5 30.48 -26.12 62.50
N ARG A 6 29.28 -25.60 62.54
CA ARG A 6 28.00 -26.25 62.19
C ARG A 6 27.92 -26.23 60.65
N ALA A 7 28.00 -27.41 60.05
CA ALA A 7 27.75 -27.57 58.61
C ALA A 7 26.23 -27.36 58.34
N ALA A 8 25.89 -26.28 57.67
CA ALA A 8 24.54 -26.04 57.17
C ALA A 8 24.32 -26.83 55.88
N ASN A 9 23.38 -27.77 55.95
CA ASN A 9 22.90 -28.55 54.83
C ASN A 9 22.15 -27.66 53.85
N LEU A 10 22.77 -27.33 52.71
CA LEU A 10 22.15 -26.67 51.56
C LEU A 10 21.49 -27.73 50.69
N SER A 11 20.31 -28.15 51.07
CA SER A 11 19.37 -28.88 50.23
C SER A 11 19.03 -28.05 48.99
N GLY A 12 19.56 -28.47 47.83
CA GLY A 12 19.39 -27.83 46.56
C GLY A 12 17.94 -27.76 46.10
N LYS A 13 17.35 -26.60 46.18
CA LYS A 13 16.20 -26.29 45.30
C LYS A 13 16.78 -26.07 43.90
N ARG A 14 16.68 -27.07 43.03
CA ARG A 14 16.73 -26.88 41.59
C ARG A 14 15.58 -25.99 41.26
N THR A 15 15.86 -24.74 40.97
CA THR A 15 14.90 -23.88 40.27
C THR A 15 14.76 -24.46 38.87
N GLU A 16 13.63 -25.11 38.65
CA GLU A 16 13.19 -25.57 37.35
C GLU A 16 13.06 -24.32 36.47
N TYR A 17 14.00 -24.22 35.50
CA TYR A 17 13.99 -23.14 34.51
C TYR A 17 12.81 -23.39 33.58
N THR A 18 11.69 -22.79 33.89
CA THR A 18 10.55 -22.72 32.98
C THR A 18 10.93 -21.74 31.89
N PRO A 19 11.11 -22.17 30.64
CA PRO A 19 11.38 -21.24 29.54
C PRO A 19 10.21 -20.27 29.45
N ALA A 20 10.53 -18.97 29.44
CA ALA A 20 9.54 -17.92 29.23
C ALA A 20 8.77 -18.19 27.94
N PRO A 21 7.44 -17.96 27.90
CA PRO A 21 6.61 -18.32 26.79
C PRO A 21 7.08 -17.64 25.50
N GLN A 22 7.06 -18.39 24.42
CA GLN A 22 7.48 -18.03 23.04
C GLN A 22 6.61 -16.90 22.41
N GLN A 23 6.06 -16.01 23.20
CA GLN A 23 5.20 -14.90 22.74
C GLN A 23 5.94 -13.91 21.84
N GLY A 24 7.26 -13.77 21.99
CA GLY A 24 8.06 -12.88 21.12
C GLY A 24 8.23 -13.41 19.70
N CYS A 25 8.28 -14.73 19.50
CA CYS A 25 8.49 -15.33 18.19
C CYS A 25 7.21 -15.28 17.33
N THR A 26 6.03 -15.45 17.94
CA THR A 26 4.75 -15.36 17.24
C THR A 26 4.41 -13.92 16.86
N LEU A 27 4.63 -12.95 17.75
CA LEU A 27 4.48 -11.52 17.45
C LEU A 27 5.39 -11.07 16.32
N PHE A 28 6.66 -11.48 16.33
CA PHE A 28 7.62 -11.16 15.27
C PHE A 28 7.22 -11.78 13.92
N SER A 29 6.72 -13.01 13.92
CA SER A 29 6.22 -13.65 12.69
C SER A 29 4.95 -12.99 12.16
N GLU A 30 4.02 -12.57 13.02
CA GLU A 30 2.79 -11.87 12.62
C GLU A 30 3.07 -10.47 12.05
N VAL A 31 3.98 -9.71 12.67
CA VAL A 31 4.39 -8.39 12.15
C VAL A 31 5.09 -8.54 10.80
N MET A 32 6.00 -9.51 10.66
CA MET A 32 6.72 -9.77 9.41
C MET A 32 5.79 -10.21 8.28
N THR A 33 4.75 -11.00 8.57
CA THR A 33 3.73 -11.38 7.59
C THR A 33 2.84 -10.21 7.18
N MET A 34 2.50 -9.31 8.12
CA MET A 34 1.71 -8.12 7.82
C MET A 34 2.45 -7.12 6.93
N GLU A 35 3.73 -6.85 7.22
CA GLU A 35 4.57 -5.99 6.38
C GLU A 35 4.74 -6.56 4.97
N THR A 36 4.98 -7.87 4.86
CA THR A 36 5.08 -8.55 3.56
C THR A 36 3.76 -8.46 2.79
N PHE A 37 2.63 -8.65 3.46
CA PHE A 37 1.31 -8.54 2.84
C PHE A 37 1.04 -7.12 2.31
N LEU A 38 1.34 -6.09 3.09
CA LEU A 38 1.18 -4.71 2.66
C LEU A 38 2.10 -4.37 1.49
N PHE A 39 3.34 -4.84 1.51
CA PHE A 39 4.28 -4.69 0.40
C PHE A 39 3.74 -5.33 -0.90
N LEU A 40 3.20 -6.55 -0.82
CA LEU A 40 2.60 -7.23 -1.97
C LEU A 40 1.37 -6.50 -2.48
N LEU A 41 0.54 -5.95 -1.60
CA LEU A 41 -0.60 -5.09 -1.99
C LEU A 41 -0.13 -3.82 -2.70
N GLU A 42 0.87 -3.12 -2.17
CA GLU A 42 1.43 -1.93 -2.83
C GLU A 42 2.01 -2.27 -4.21
N LEU A 43 2.68 -3.42 -4.32
CA LEU A 43 3.20 -3.88 -5.60
C LEU A 43 2.09 -4.20 -6.60
N ALA A 44 1.01 -4.87 -6.16
CA ALA A 44 -0.16 -5.13 -7.00
C ALA A 44 -0.85 -3.84 -7.47
N GLY A 45 -1.00 -2.86 -6.57
CA GLY A 45 -1.50 -1.51 -6.91
C GLY A 45 -0.61 -0.80 -7.92
N THR A 46 0.72 -0.89 -7.75
CA THR A 46 1.71 -0.35 -8.69
C THR A 46 1.55 -0.95 -10.08
N VAL A 47 1.42 -2.29 -10.17
CA VAL A 47 1.16 -2.98 -11.44
C VAL A 47 -0.15 -2.52 -12.07
N ALA A 48 -1.23 -2.45 -11.29
CA ALA A 48 -2.54 -2.02 -11.80
C ALA A 48 -2.49 -0.60 -12.37
N PHE A 49 -1.89 0.34 -11.66
CA PHE A 49 -1.77 1.73 -12.13
C PHE A 49 -0.75 1.89 -13.26
N ALA A 50 0.33 1.10 -13.28
CA ALA A 50 1.26 1.08 -14.42
C ALA A 50 0.56 0.60 -15.70
N VAL A 51 -0.26 -0.47 -15.60
CA VAL A 51 -1.08 -0.96 -16.72
C VAL A 51 -2.03 0.13 -17.20
N SER A 52 -2.78 0.76 -16.30
CA SER A 52 -3.71 1.84 -16.63
C SER A 52 -3.00 3.01 -17.33
N GLY A 53 -1.84 3.46 -16.81
CA GLY A 53 -1.05 4.54 -17.39
C GLY A 53 -0.50 4.18 -18.78
N ALA A 54 0.09 3.00 -18.92
CA ALA A 54 0.67 2.53 -20.18
C ALA A 54 -0.39 2.32 -21.27
N VAL A 55 -1.53 1.72 -20.93
CA VAL A 55 -2.63 1.46 -21.87
C VAL A 55 -3.18 2.76 -22.44
N LEU A 56 -3.37 3.79 -21.61
CA LEU A 56 -3.80 5.10 -22.09
C LEU A 56 -2.72 5.79 -22.93
N GLY A 57 -1.42 5.60 -22.59
CA GLY A 57 -0.30 6.08 -23.41
C GLY A 57 -0.28 5.45 -24.81
N ILE A 58 -0.54 4.15 -24.90
CA ILE A 58 -0.65 3.41 -26.16
C ILE A 58 -1.84 3.92 -27.00
N GLU A 59 -3.00 4.17 -26.38
CA GLU A 59 -4.17 4.73 -27.06
C GLU A 59 -3.89 6.11 -27.66
N LYS A 60 -3.14 6.94 -26.92
CA LYS A 60 -2.72 8.28 -27.40
C LYS A 60 -1.54 8.25 -28.38
N HIS A 61 -1.14 7.06 -28.87
CA HIS A 61 -0.05 6.88 -29.82
C HIS A 61 1.31 7.44 -29.37
N MET A 62 1.56 7.41 -28.05
CA MET A 62 2.85 7.81 -27.49
C MET A 62 3.95 6.79 -27.88
N ASP A 63 5.18 7.24 -27.91
CA ASP A 63 6.36 6.40 -28.05
C ASP A 63 6.64 5.59 -26.77
N ILE A 64 7.65 4.73 -26.82
CA ILE A 64 8.01 3.87 -25.68
C ILE A 64 8.39 4.67 -24.44
N PHE A 65 9.04 5.83 -24.64
CA PHE A 65 9.43 6.72 -23.55
C PHE A 65 8.19 7.36 -22.91
N GLY A 66 7.27 7.87 -23.71
CA GLY A 66 6.00 8.45 -23.25
C GLY A 66 5.13 7.45 -22.51
N VAL A 67 5.01 6.22 -23.03
CA VAL A 67 4.28 5.13 -22.37
C VAL A 67 4.93 4.75 -21.04
N GLY A 68 6.26 4.62 -21.01
CA GLY A 68 7.02 4.32 -19.80
C GLY A 68 6.88 5.39 -18.74
N LEU A 69 7.13 6.66 -19.10
CA LEU A 69 6.99 7.80 -18.21
C LEU A 69 5.58 7.89 -17.61
N ARG A 70 4.57 7.67 -18.44
CA ARG A 70 3.19 7.73 -18.03
C ARG A 70 2.80 6.59 -17.09
N GLY A 71 3.23 5.35 -17.38
CA GLY A 71 3.04 4.22 -16.49
C GLY A 71 3.68 4.44 -15.12
N ILE A 72 4.93 4.93 -15.09
CA ILE A 72 5.64 5.27 -13.85
C ILE A 72 4.87 6.36 -13.09
N THR A 73 4.57 7.49 -13.74
CA THR A 73 3.90 8.61 -13.07
C THR A 73 2.53 8.21 -12.51
N THR A 74 1.78 7.39 -13.23
CA THR A 74 0.50 6.87 -12.74
C THR A 74 0.68 5.96 -11.53
N ALA A 75 1.65 5.05 -11.58
CA ALA A 75 1.88 4.05 -10.55
C ALA A 75 2.39 4.64 -9.23
N VAL A 76 3.34 5.58 -9.28
CA VAL A 76 3.98 6.12 -8.07
C VAL A 76 3.50 7.51 -7.70
N GLY A 77 2.81 8.21 -8.60
CA GLY A 77 2.41 9.61 -8.41
C GLY A 77 1.51 9.82 -7.20
N GLY A 78 0.54 8.93 -6.97
CA GLY A 78 -0.32 8.98 -5.78
C GLY A 78 0.47 8.83 -4.47
N GLY A 79 1.45 7.92 -4.44
CA GLY A 79 2.36 7.73 -3.31
C GLY A 79 3.27 8.94 -3.06
N ILE A 80 3.79 9.57 -4.12
CA ILE A 80 4.59 10.79 -4.00
C ILE A 80 3.75 11.94 -3.43
N LEU A 81 2.53 12.14 -3.93
CA LEU A 81 1.62 13.18 -3.41
C LEU A 81 1.30 12.93 -1.93
N ARG A 82 1.03 11.67 -1.55
CA ARG A 82 0.84 11.27 -0.16
C ARG A 82 2.04 11.66 0.71
N ASP A 83 3.22 11.22 0.32
CA ASP A 83 4.44 11.42 1.11
C ASP A 83 4.74 12.91 1.33
N LEU A 84 4.53 13.73 0.30
CA LEU A 84 4.66 15.19 0.40
C LEU A 84 3.64 15.80 1.37
N VAL A 85 2.38 15.37 1.34
CA VAL A 85 1.33 15.91 2.22
C VAL A 85 1.57 15.52 3.68
N VAL A 86 2.05 14.29 3.94
CA VAL A 86 2.33 13.84 5.31
C VAL A 86 3.75 14.21 5.79
N GLY A 87 4.54 14.91 4.96
CA GLY A 87 5.87 15.41 5.32
C GLY A 87 6.98 14.35 5.27
N LEU A 88 6.75 13.22 4.60
CA LEU A 88 7.77 12.19 4.40
C LEU A 88 8.68 12.57 3.22
N THR A 89 9.86 13.12 3.53
CA THR A 89 10.83 13.54 2.51
C THR A 89 12.19 12.91 2.75
N PRO A 90 12.84 12.34 1.68
CA PRO A 90 12.37 12.21 0.31
C PRO A 90 11.24 11.17 0.18
N PRO A 91 10.33 11.30 -0.83
CA PRO A 91 9.27 10.32 -1.08
C PRO A 91 9.79 8.90 -1.22
N ARG A 92 9.04 7.91 -0.69
CA ARG A 92 9.43 6.50 -0.67
C ARG A 92 9.71 5.91 -2.05
N ALA A 93 9.00 6.39 -3.07
CA ALA A 93 9.23 5.95 -4.45
C ALA A 93 10.66 6.17 -4.94
N PHE A 94 11.40 7.12 -4.35
CA PHE A 94 12.81 7.36 -4.65
C PHE A 94 13.77 6.65 -3.70
N GLN A 95 13.29 6.23 -2.53
CA GLN A 95 14.09 5.45 -1.58
C GLN A 95 14.14 3.97 -2.00
N ASP A 96 12.99 3.43 -2.46
CA ASP A 96 12.86 2.04 -2.92
C ASP A 96 12.60 2.00 -4.43
N PRO A 97 13.63 1.79 -5.28
CA PRO A 97 13.49 1.82 -6.73
C PRO A 97 12.63 0.69 -7.31
N ILE A 98 12.25 -0.31 -6.49
CA ILE A 98 11.50 -1.47 -6.94
C ILE A 98 10.15 -1.08 -7.56
N TYR A 99 9.46 -0.09 -7.00
CA TYR A 99 8.17 0.39 -7.53
C TYR A 99 8.33 1.04 -8.91
N LEU A 100 9.39 1.84 -9.09
CA LEU A 100 9.72 2.48 -10.37
C LEU A 100 10.11 1.45 -11.42
N LEU A 101 10.93 0.46 -11.04
CA LEU A 101 11.38 -0.60 -11.95
C LEU A 101 10.23 -1.51 -12.37
N VAL A 102 9.33 -1.86 -11.45
CA VAL A 102 8.14 -2.66 -11.77
C VAL A 102 7.20 -1.88 -12.68
N ALA A 103 6.94 -0.60 -12.40
CA ALA A 103 6.09 0.24 -13.24
C ALA A 103 6.67 0.39 -14.65
N LEU A 104 7.98 0.61 -14.77
CA LEU A 104 8.67 0.68 -16.06
C LEU A 104 8.60 -0.66 -16.79
N GLY A 105 8.92 -1.77 -16.11
CA GLY A 105 8.89 -3.12 -16.69
C GLY A 105 7.52 -3.47 -17.26
N VAL A 106 6.45 -3.22 -16.49
CA VAL A 106 5.06 -3.42 -16.94
C VAL A 106 4.75 -2.56 -18.17
N SER A 107 5.15 -1.29 -18.16
CA SER A 107 4.90 -0.37 -19.26
C SER A 107 5.60 -0.80 -20.54
N VAL A 108 6.85 -1.26 -20.45
CA VAL A 108 7.63 -1.79 -21.57
C VAL A 108 7.01 -3.07 -22.12
N VAL A 109 6.59 -4.00 -21.25
CA VAL A 109 5.92 -5.24 -21.66
C VAL A 109 4.62 -4.93 -22.43
N LEU A 110 3.83 -3.98 -21.96
CA LEU A 110 2.58 -3.60 -22.63
C LEU A 110 2.81 -2.89 -23.96
N PHE A 111 3.94 -2.23 -24.14
CA PHE A 111 4.30 -1.59 -25.41
C PHE A 111 4.62 -2.57 -26.52
N PHE A 112 4.92 -3.85 -26.23
CA PHE A 112 5.20 -4.86 -27.26
C PHE A 112 4.06 -4.98 -28.26
N PRO A 113 4.36 -5.12 -29.56
CA PRO A 113 3.36 -5.09 -30.63
C PRO A 113 2.24 -6.11 -30.49
N PHE A 114 2.55 -7.28 -29.90
CA PHE A 114 1.56 -8.34 -29.67
C PHE A 114 0.50 -7.91 -28.65
N VAL A 115 0.92 -7.34 -27.51
CA VAL A 115 0.02 -6.89 -26.45
C VAL A 115 -0.79 -5.69 -26.91
N ARG A 116 -0.12 -4.72 -27.55
CA ARG A 116 -0.75 -3.54 -28.14
C ARG A 116 -1.85 -3.89 -29.13
N ARG A 117 -1.66 -4.94 -29.95
CA ARG A 117 -2.66 -5.40 -30.93
C ARG A 117 -3.91 -5.99 -30.23
N ILE A 118 -3.73 -6.70 -29.12
CA ILE A 118 -4.84 -7.25 -28.34
C ILE A 118 -5.68 -6.14 -27.70
N ILE A 119 -5.02 -5.18 -27.05
CA ILE A 119 -5.68 -4.06 -26.37
C ILE A 119 -6.41 -3.15 -27.37
N GLY A 120 -5.77 -2.83 -28.50
CA GLY A 120 -6.34 -1.97 -29.55
C GLY A 120 -7.45 -2.60 -30.40
N ARG A 121 -7.72 -3.91 -30.23
CA ARG A 121 -8.70 -4.63 -31.08
C ARG A 121 -10.15 -4.32 -30.72
N SER A 122 -10.45 -3.92 -29.48
CA SER A 122 -11.79 -3.67 -29.04
C SER A 122 -11.84 -2.56 -27.98
N LYS A 123 -12.61 -1.51 -28.24
CA LYS A 123 -12.83 -0.42 -27.28
C LYS A 123 -13.42 -0.93 -25.97
N ARG A 124 -14.26 -1.98 -26.00
CA ARG A 124 -14.81 -2.58 -24.77
C ARG A 124 -13.73 -3.19 -23.89
N VAL A 125 -12.75 -3.87 -24.50
CA VAL A 125 -11.61 -4.46 -23.74
C VAL A 125 -10.77 -3.35 -23.12
N PHE A 126 -10.49 -2.29 -23.86
CA PHE A 126 -9.79 -1.11 -23.36
C PHE A 126 -10.53 -0.48 -22.18
N ASP A 127 -11.80 -0.14 -22.33
CA ASP A 127 -12.62 0.52 -21.30
C ASP A 127 -12.73 -0.37 -20.03
N ALA A 128 -12.93 -1.69 -20.21
CA ALA A 128 -12.99 -2.63 -19.10
C ALA A 128 -11.65 -2.76 -18.36
N LEU A 129 -10.54 -2.86 -19.11
CA LEU A 129 -9.20 -2.95 -18.53
C LEU A 129 -8.85 -1.69 -17.72
N MET A 130 -9.13 -0.51 -18.27
CA MET A 130 -8.95 0.76 -17.59
C MET A 130 -9.74 0.82 -16.29
N LEU A 131 -11.04 0.47 -16.36
CA LEU A 131 -11.93 0.52 -15.20
C LEU A 131 -11.48 -0.45 -14.09
N ILE A 132 -11.12 -1.68 -14.44
CA ILE A 132 -10.71 -2.72 -13.48
C ILE A 132 -9.38 -2.33 -12.84
N MET A 133 -8.39 -1.90 -13.63
CA MET A 133 -7.08 -1.53 -13.12
C MET A 133 -7.15 -0.28 -12.22
N ASP A 134 -7.94 0.71 -12.63
CA ASP A 134 -8.15 1.90 -11.81
C ASP A 134 -8.89 1.58 -10.50
N ALA A 135 -9.93 0.76 -10.55
CA ALA A 135 -10.67 0.36 -9.35
C ALA A 135 -9.79 -0.44 -8.37
N ALA A 136 -8.98 -1.37 -8.89
CA ALA A 136 -8.03 -2.12 -8.08
C ALA A 136 -6.97 -1.21 -7.44
N GLY A 137 -6.34 -0.36 -8.23
CA GLY A 137 -5.36 0.62 -7.75
C GLY A 137 -5.95 1.58 -6.72
N LEU A 138 -7.16 2.11 -6.99
CA LEU A 138 -7.88 2.98 -6.05
C LEU A 138 -8.08 2.32 -4.69
N GLY A 139 -8.63 1.11 -4.66
CA GLY A 139 -8.91 0.39 -3.40
C GLY A 139 -7.64 0.08 -2.63
N ILE A 140 -6.64 -0.47 -3.30
CA ILE A 140 -5.35 -0.83 -2.70
C ILE A 140 -4.66 0.42 -2.14
N PHE A 141 -4.49 1.46 -2.94
CA PHE A 141 -3.76 2.65 -2.52
C PHE A 141 -4.52 3.53 -1.53
N THR A 142 -5.85 3.47 -1.48
CA THR A 142 -6.60 4.10 -0.38
C THR A 142 -6.22 3.48 0.96
N ILE A 143 -6.21 2.16 1.05
CA ILE A 143 -5.90 1.45 2.31
C ILE A 143 -4.42 1.58 2.67
N THR A 144 -3.51 1.31 1.73
CA THR A 144 -2.07 1.39 2.00
C THR A 144 -1.63 2.82 2.25
N GLY A 145 -2.25 3.81 1.61
CA GLY A 145 -2.02 5.23 1.86
C GLY A 145 -2.37 5.65 3.29
N MET A 146 -3.53 5.23 3.79
CA MET A 146 -3.93 5.47 5.18
C MET A 146 -3.01 4.75 6.16
N ASN A 147 -2.64 3.50 5.86
CA ASN A 147 -1.73 2.74 6.70
C ASN A 147 -0.35 3.41 6.79
N THR A 148 0.22 3.84 5.67
CA THR A 148 1.51 4.55 5.63
C THR A 148 1.45 5.85 6.41
N ALA A 149 0.39 6.65 6.26
CA ALA A 149 0.21 7.89 7.02
C ALA A 149 0.15 7.63 8.53
N THR A 150 -0.45 6.53 8.95
CA THR A 150 -0.52 6.18 10.37
C THR A 150 0.81 5.64 10.91
N THR A 151 1.45 4.71 10.18
CA THR A 151 2.62 3.97 10.68
C THR A 151 3.90 4.79 10.57
N LEU A 152 4.10 5.51 9.47
CA LEU A 152 5.34 6.24 9.20
C LEU A 152 5.27 7.72 9.58
N ALA A 153 4.12 8.38 9.34
CA ALA A 153 3.97 9.79 9.69
C ALA A 153 3.29 10.03 11.05
N GLY A 154 2.85 8.96 11.74
CA GLY A 154 2.21 9.06 13.04
C GLY A 154 0.85 9.78 13.03
N CYS A 155 0.21 9.91 11.86
CA CYS A 155 -1.09 10.58 11.74
C CYS A 155 -2.18 9.78 12.43
N THR A 156 -2.95 10.43 13.32
CA THR A 156 -4.06 9.82 14.07
C THR A 156 -5.41 10.45 13.76
N ASP A 157 -5.42 11.63 13.15
CA ASP A 157 -6.66 12.33 12.79
C ASP A 157 -7.42 11.58 11.71
N PRO A 158 -8.66 11.12 11.96
CA PRO A 158 -9.47 10.38 11.01
C PRO A 158 -9.74 11.13 9.70
N LEU A 159 -9.95 12.45 9.75
CA LEU A 159 -10.21 13.26 8.58
C LEU A 159 -8.97 13.31 7.67
N LEU A 160 -7.80 13.54 8.26
CA LEU A 160 -6.52 13.56 7.53
C LEU A 160 -6.23 12.18 6.92
N LEU A 161 -6.48 11.10 7.65
CA LEU A 161 -6.28 9.73 7.15
C LEU A 161 -7.14 9.42 5.92
N VAL A 162 -8.45 9.76 5.98
CA VAL A 162 -9.35 9.57 4.83
C VAL A 162 -8.92 10.43 3.64
N PHE A 163 -8.53 11.67 3.88
CA PHE A 163 -8.04 12.57 2.85
C PHE A 163 -6.76 12.02 2.19
N VAL A 164 -5.80 11.57 2.98
CA VAL A 164 -4.53 10.99 2.49
C VAL A 164 -4.78 9.70 1.72
N GLY A 165 -5.69 8.84 2.20
CA GLY A 165 -6.11 7.63 1.48
C GLY A 165 -6.74 7.97 0.13
N LEU A 166 -7.68 8.91 0.10
CA LEU A 166 -8.29 9.41 -1.13
C LEU A 166 -7.23 9.95 -2.10
N LEU A 167 -6.35 10.82 -1.61
CA LEU A 167 -5.29 11.43 -2.42
C LEU A 167 -4.34 10.37 -2.99
N THR A 168 -3.97 9.36 -2.20
CA THR A 168 -3.09 8.28 -2.66
C THR A 168 -3.77 7.44 -3.73
N GLY A 169 -5.02 7.03 -3.49
CA GLY A 169 -5.77 6.17 -4.41
C GLY A 169 -6.15 6.86 -5.71
N THR A 170 -6.50 8.15 -5.67
CA THR A 170 -6.93 8.89 -6.87
C THR A 170 -5.80 9.63 -7.56
N GLY A 171 -4.74 10.00 -6.83
CA GLY A 171 -3.68 10.88 -7.31
C GLY A 171 -2.97 10.36 -8.55
N GLY A 172 -2.68 9.05 -8.61
CA GLY A 172 -2.08 8.43 -9.79
C GLY A 172 -2.94 8.58 -11.04
N GLY A 173 -4.25 8.30 -10.92
CA GLY A 173 -5.22 8.45 -12.01
C GLY A 173 -5.39 9.90 -12.46
N VAL A 174 -5.41 10.84 -11.51
CA VAL A 174 -5.48 12.28 -11.81
C VAL A 174 -4.25 12.73 -12.60
N LEU A 175 -3.05 12.37 -12.15
CA LEU A 175 -1.81 12.71 -12.86
C LEU A 175 -1.77 12.08 -14.25
N ARG A 176 -2.21 10.82 -14.39
CA ARG A 176 -2.36 10.13 -15.67
C ARG A 176 -3.23 10.92 -16.64
N ASP A 177 -4.42 11.35 -16.21
CA ASP A 177 -5.39 12.03 -17.06
C ASP A 177 -4.89 13.44 -17.44
N ILE A 178 -4.28 14.16 -16.50
CA ILE A 178 -3.64 15.46 -16.77
C ILE A 178 -2.55 15.33 -17.82
N LEU A 179 -1.67 14.33 -17.70
CA LEU A 179 -0.63 14.05 -18.69
C LEU A 179 -1.19 13.64 -20.06
N ALA A 180 -2.44 13.16 -20.10
CA ALA A 180 -3.16 12.88 -21.34
C ALA A 180 -3.73 14.13 -22.01
N GLY A 181 -3.80 15.23 -21.31
CA GLY A 181 -4.60 16.38 -21.71
C GLY A 181 -6.12 16.12 -21.58
N ASP A 182 -6.50 15.09 -20.83
CA ASP A 182 -7.90 14.73 -20.60
C ASP A 182 -8.39 15.27 -19.25
N MET A 183 -9.69 15.52 -19.14
CA MET A 183 -10.27 15.86 -17.84
C MET A 183 -10.24 14.62 -16.93
N PRO A 184 -9.68 14.75 -15.71
CA PRO A 184 -9.57 13.63 -14.77
C PRO A 184 -10.90 12.90 -14.56
N TYR A 185 -10.83 11.54 -14.60
CA TYR A 185 -12.00 10.68 -14.50
C TYR A 185 -12.79 10.88 -13.21
N ILE A 186 -12.08 11.18 -12.11
CA ILE A 186 -12.69 11.48 -10.80
C ILE A 186 -13.63 12.68 -10.85
N LEU A 187 -13.38 13.67 -11.73
CA LEU A 187 -14.24 14.85 -11.89
C LEU A 187 -15.45 14.56 -12.78
N ARG A 188 -15.39 13.52 -13.61
CA ARG A 188 -16.49 13.12 -14.51
C ARG A 188 -17.49 12.16 -13.85
N LYS A 189 -17.00 11.29 -12.94
CA LYS A 189 -17.83 10.27 -12.28
C LYS A 189 -17.70 10.38 -10.76
N HIS A 190 -18.71 10.95 -10.14
CA HIS A 190 -18.79 11.14 -8.68
C HIS A 190 -18.67 9.85 -7.86
N ILE A 191 -19.03 8.70 -8.44
CA ILE A 191 -18.96 7.38 -7.79
C ILE A 191 -17.53 6.98 -7.44
N TYR A 192 -16.53 7.48 -8.18
CA TYR A 192 -15.13 7.10 -8.01
C TYR A 192 -14.53 7.65 -6.70
N ALA A 193 -14.72 8.94 -6.43
CA ALA A 193 -14.29 9.58 -5.19
C ALA A 193 -15.08 9.06 -3.98
N SER A 194 -16.41 8.90 -4.12
CA SER A 194 -17.25 8.41 -3.04
C SER A 194 -16.92 6.97 -2.64
N ALA A 195 -16.52 6.12 -3.60
CA ALA A 195 -16.07 4.76 -3.31
C ALA A 195 -14.78 4.74 -2.47
N SER A 196 -13.80 5.60 -2.80
CA SER A 196 -12.55 5.72 -2.02
C SER A 196 -12.83 6.25 -0.61
N ILE A 197 -13.67 7.27 -0.47
CA ILE A 197 -14.08 7.82 0.84
C ILE A 197 -14.79 6.75 1.67
N ALA A 198 -15.78 6.06 1.09
CA ALA A 198 -16.51 5.00 1.76
C ALA A 198 -15.59 3.84 2.19
N GLY A 199 -14.66 3.43 1.32
CA GLY A 199 -13.64 2.43 1.63
C GLY A 199 -12.71 2.87 2.76
N GLY A 200 -12.27 4.12 2.76
CA GLY A 200 -11.46 4.71 3.83
C GLY A 200 -12.20 4.76 5.18
N ILE A 201 -13.46 5.19 5.18
CA ILE A 201 -14.29 5.20 6.39
C ILE A 201 -14.49 3.77 6.92
N LEU A 202 -14.81 2.82 6.04
CA LEU A 202 -14.98 1.42 6.41
C LEU A 202 -13.68 0.85 7.01
N TYR A 203 -12.54 1.15 6.42
CA TYR A 203 -11.23 0.74 6.97
C TYR A 203 -11.01 1.28 8.38
N LEU A 204 -11.31 2.56 8.64
CA LEU A 204 -11.19 3.15 9.98
C LEU A 204 -12.14 2.50 10.98
N LEU A 205 -13.37 2.23 10.58
CA LEU A 205 -14.36 1.54 11.44
C LEU A 205 -13.89 0.14 11.81
N LEU A 206 -13.44 -0.65 10.83
CA LEU A 206 -12.90 -1.99 11.06
C LEU A 206 -11.68 -1.96 11.98
N ARG A 207 -10.77 -1.04 11.76
CA ARG A 207 -9.58 -0.85 12.60
C ARG A 207 -9.98 -0.48 14.06
N HIS A 208 -10.94 0.41 14.22
CA HIS A 208 -11.45 0.80 15.54
C HIS A 208 -12.12 -0.38 16.29
N LEU A 209 -12.93 -1.17 15.58
CA LEU A 209 -13.59 -2.36 16.14
C LEU A 209 -12.57 -3.45 16.50
N CYS A 210 -11.59 -3.67 15.66
CA CYS A 210 -10.52 -4.66 15.90
C CYS A 210 -9.68 -4.28 17.13
N ASN A 211 -9.30 -3.01 17.23
CA ASN A 211 -8.55 -2.50 18.38
C ASN A 211 -9.34 -2.59 19.68
N ARG A 212 -10.65 -2.32 19.64
CA ARG A 212 -11.56 -2.44 20.82
C ARG A 212 -11.69 -3.89 21.30
N ASN A 213 -11.77 -4.86 20.37
CA ASN A 213 -11.84 -6.28 20.70
C ASN A 213 -10.51 -6.83 21.22
N PHE A 214 -9.38 -6.27 20.80
CA PHE A 214 -8.07 -6.63 21.32
C PHE A 214 -7.87 -6.13 22.76
N HIS A 215 -8.30 -4.92 23.07
CA HIS A 215 -8.27 -4.39 24.45
C HIS A 215 -9.18 -5.16 25.41
N MET A 216 -10.32 -5.68 24.94
CA MET A 216 -11.18 -6.51 25.79
C MET A 216 -10.60 -7.89 26.11
N LYS A 217 -9.74 -8.47 25.22
CA LYS A 217 -9.07 -9.74 25.51
C LYS A 217 -7.89 -9.63 26.48
N PHE A 218 -7.41 -8.43 26.75
CA PHE A 218 -6.31 -8.20 27.69
C PHE A 218 -6.80 -7.87 29.12
N PHE A 219 -8.11 -7.71 29.32
CA PHE A 219 -8.72 -7.38 30.61
C PHE A 219 -9.51 -8.57 31.26
N PHE A 220 -9.48 -9.75 30.64
CA PHE A 220 -9.95 -11.01 31.18
C PHE A 220 -8.83 -12.04 31.12
#